data_dbfb716b186703b46800efc16f9224f9
#
_entry.id   dbfb716b186703b46800efc16f9224f9
#
_cell.length_a   1.000
_cell.length_b   1.000
_cell.length_c   1.000
_cell.angle_alpha   90.00
_cell.angle_beta   90.00
_cell.angle_gamma   90.00
#
_symmetry.space_group_name_H-M   'P 1'
#
loop_
_entity.id
_entity.type
_entity.pdbx_description
1 polymer ?
#
loop_
_entity_poly.entity_id
_entity_poly.type
_entity_poly.pdbx_seq_one_letter_code
_entity_poly.pdbx_strand_id
1 'polypeptide(L)'
;YELTLRLADAKKIEIEGVHTTDREAREEKRHAPIAHPGVGEIGKAKNYRANKIGESIPKGQPLTFALAGNQNCGKTTLFNQLTGSNQHVGNFPGVTVDRKDGVIRNHPEATVTDLPGIYSLSPYSNEEIVTRDFILQSKPTGIINIVDASNIERNLYLTIQLMELGVPMVLALNMMDEVRANGGTIMVNELEEMLGIPVVPISAVKNEGIDELIDHAIHVARYREAPGRIDFCQESGDEHDPSGAVHRCIHAVVHLIEHHSREAGLPNRFAATKLVEGDAP
;
A
#
# COMPACT_ATOMS: atom_id res chain seq x y z
N TYR A 1 4.21 -20.18 15.54
CA TYR A 1 3.73 -21.06 14.44
C TYR A 1 3.30 -22.39 15.04
N GLU A 2 2.03 -22.76 14.90
CA GLU A 2 1.59 -24.14 15.13
C GLU A 2 1.90 -24.96 13.88
N LEU A 3 2.85 -25.89 14.01
CA LEU A 3 3.18 -26.81 12.95
C LEU A 3 2.30 -28.05 13.10
N THR A 4 1.33 -28.22 12.22
CA THR A 4 0.49 -29.44 12.21
C THR A 4 1.23 -30.53 11.39
N LEU A 5 1.82 -31.49 12.10
CA LEU A 5 2.50 -32.64 11.50
C LEU A 5 1.59 -33.87 11.56
N ARG A 6 1.62 -34.70 10.50
CA ARG A 6 0.99 -36.02 10.55
C ARG A 6 1.71 -36.88 11.57
N LEU A 7 0.99 -37.70 12.34
CA LEU A 7 1.54 -38.53 13.42
C LEU A 7 2.69 -39.47 12.97
N ALA A 8 2.65 -39.90 11.71
CA ALA A 8 3.67 -40.71 11.09
C ALA A 8 4.98 -39.95 10.83
N ASP A 9 4.89 -38.64 10.56
CA ASP A 9 6.06 -37.79 10.29
C ASP A 9 6.62 -37.23 11.59
N ALA A 10 5.78 -36.98 12.58
CA ALA A 10 6.21 -36.55 13.92
C ALA A 10 7.10 -37.59 14.61
N LYS A 11 6.86 -38.89 14.36
CA LYS A 11 7.68 -39.99 14.92
C LYS A 11 9.09 -40.09 14.32
N LYS A 12 9.38 -39.38 13.24
CA LYS A 12 10.69 -39.35 12.57
C LYS A 12 11.57 -38.21 13.03
N ILE A 13 11.04 -37.30 13.89
CA ILE A 13 11.78 -36.14 14.36
C ILE A 13 12.50 -36.51 15.65
N GLU A 14 13.83 -36.47 15.63
CA GLU A 14 14.68 -36.56 16.80
C GLU A 14 14.91 -35.12 17.35
N ILE A 15 14.63 -34.94 18.64
CA ILE A 15 14.83 -33.63 19.29
C ILE A 15 16.21 -33.68 19.96
N GLU A 16 17.20 -33.01 19.38
CA GLU A 16 18.56 -32.91 19.88
C GLU A 16 18.69 -32.00 21.12
N GLY A 17 17.74 -31.11 21.34
CA GLY A 17 17.70 -30.25 22.53
C GLY A 17 16.47 -29.34 22.58
N VAL A 18 16.00 -29.05 23.77
CA VAL A 18 14.96 -28.08 24.03
C VAL A 18 15.60 -26.86 24.72
N HIS A 19 15.72 -25.77 24.01
CA HIS A 19 16.14 -24.50 24.59
C HIS A 19 14.88 -23.73 25.03
N THR A 20 14.65 -23.67 26.34
CA THR A 20 13.67 -22.73 26.92
C THR A 20 14.24 -21.32 26.79
N THR A 21 13.76 -20.56 25.84
CA THR A 21 14.01 -19.11 25.78
C THR A 21 13.20 -18.47 26.89
N ASP A 22 13.86 -17.74 27.80
CA ASP A 22 13.23 -17.01 28.88
C ASP A 22 12.09 -16.14 28.30
N ARG A 23 10.88 -16.41 28.77
CA ARG A 23 9.69 -15.62 28.41
C ARG A 23 9.85 -14.16 28.79
N GLU A 24 10.55 -13.87 29.89
CA GLU A 24 10.80 -12.51 30.37
C GLU A 24 11.70 -11.71 29.41
N ALA A 25 12.74 -12.31 28.85
CA ALA A 25 13.59 -11.64 27.85
C ALA A 25 12.87 -11.37 26.51
N ARG A 26 11.79 -12.13 26.23
CA ARG A 26 10.90 -11.87 25.08
C ARG A 26 9.89 -10.77 25.37
N GLU A 27 9.44 -10.60 26.61
CA GLU A 27 8.50 -9.55 26.99
C GLU A 27 9.15 -8.16 27.01
N GLU A 28 10.41 -8.04 27.43
CA GLU A 28 11.15 -6.77 27.37
C GLU A 28 11.44 -6.30 25.93
N LYS A 29 11.61 -7.22 24.96
CA LYS A 29 11.74 -6.87 23.55
C LYS A 29 10.40 -6.51 22.87
N ARG A 30 9.26 -6.80 23.53
CA ARG A 30 7.91 -6.61 22.95
C ARG A 30 7.39 -5.17 22.95
N HIS A 31 8.04 -4.22 23.59
CA HIS A 31 7.43 -2.91 23.88
C HIS A 31 8.31 -1.70 23.60
N ALA A 32 9.36 -1.82 22.78
CA ALA A 32 9.95 -0.61 22.25
C ALA A 32 8.91 0.01 21.27
N PRO A 33 8.37 1.20 21.57
CA PRO A 33 7.51 1.88 20.60
C PRO A 33 8.30 2.07 19.31
N ILE A 34 7.73 1.65 18.20
CA ILE A 34 8.31 1.92 16.87
C ILE A 34 8.24 3.44 16.72
N ALA A 35 9.40 4.09 16.66
CA ALA A 35 9.46 5.53 16.41
C ALA A 35 8.97 5.77 14.97
N HIS A 36 7.78 6.36 14.84
CA HIS A 36 7.25 6.78 13.55
C HIS A 36 7.64 8.25 13.30
N PRO A 37 8.02 8.63 12.06
CA PRO A 37 8.46 9.99 11.74
C PRO A 37 7.31 10.94 11.83
N GLY A 38 6.52 11.29 12.48
CA GLY A 38 5.37 12.20 12.55
C GLY A 38 5.17 13.10 11.32
N VAL A 39 3.96 13.56 11.13
CA VAL A 39 3.56 14.45 10.04
C VAL A 39 4.26 15.81 10.19
N GLY A 40 4.86 16.31 9.11
CA GLY A 40 5.50 17.62 9.07
C GLY A 40 6.98 17.64 9.45
N GLU A 41 7.56 16.52 9.81
CA GLU A 41 9.00 16.40 10.04
C GLU A 41 9.80 16.06 8.76
N ILE A 42 9.27 16.36 7.59
CA ILE A 42 9.84 16.11 6.24
C ILE A 42 11.21 16.76 6.07
N GLY A 43 11.91 17.15 6.90
CA GLY A 43 13.31 17.60 6.83
C GLY A 43 14.17 16.91 7.86
N LYS A 44 13.56 16.24 8.83
CA LYS A 44 14.23 15.57 9.95
C LYS A 44 14.11 14.06 9.87
N ALA A 45 12.93 13.57 9.51
CA ALA A 45 12.73 12.16 9.20
C ALA A 45 13.19 11.91 7.76
N LYS A 46 14.36 11.37 7.60
CA LYS A 46 14.96 11.07 6.29
C LYS A 46 14.51 9.71 5.75
N ASN A 47 13.35 9.20 6.18
CA ASN A 47 13.00 7.82 5.95
C ASN A 47 12.43 7.59 4.55
N TYR A 48 11.81 8.61 3.92
CA TYR A 48 11.44 8.51 2.52
C TYR A 48 11.69 9.83 1.78
N ARG A 49 11.91 9.73 0.46
CA ARG A 49 12.04 10.88 -0.43
C ARG A 49 10.79 10.99 -1.27
N ALA A 50 9.93 11.94 -0.92
CA ALA A 50 8.75 12.24 -1.72
C ALA A 50 9.10 12.95 -3.03
N ASN A 51 8.49 12.50 -4.11
CA ASN A 51 8.52 13.18 -5.40
C ASN A 51 7.31 14.10 -5.52
N LYS A 52 7.49 15.41 -5.58
CA LYS A 52 6.38 16.34 -5.78
C LYS A 52 5.93 16.36 -7.23
N ILE A 53 4.64 16.10 -7.44
CA ILE A 53 3.97 16.15 -8.75
C ILE A 53 3.07 17.38 -8.85
N GLY A 54 3.61 18.53 -9.24
CA GLY A 54 2.85 19.77 -9.44
C GLY A 54 2.72 20.63 -8.18
N GLU A 55 1.80 21.59 -8.22
CA GLU A 55 1.56 22.53 -7.13
C GLU A 55 0.74 21.93 -6.00
N SER A 56 0.99 22.38 -4.77
CA SER A 56 0.24 21.96 -3.60
C SER A 56 -1.22 22.39 -3.67
N ILE A 57 -2.13 21.56 -3.17
CA ILE A 57 -3.55 21.86 -3.10
C ILE A 57 -3.81 22.82 -1.92
N PRO A 58 -4.41 24.00 -2.14
CA PRO A 58 -4.70 24.94 -1.07
C PRO A 58 -5.59 24.37 0.04
N LYS A 59 -5.43 24.90 1.27
CA LYS A 59 -6.31 24.52 2.38
C LYS A 59 -7.76 24.87 2.05
N GLY A 60 -8.69 23.96 2.36
CA GLY A 60 -10.13 24.12 2.09
C GLY A 60 -10.58 23.63 0.72
N GLN A 61 -9.68 23.24 -0.17
CA GLN A 61 -10.09 22.54 -1.39
C GLN A 61 -10.36 21.06 -1.11
N PRO A 62 -11.33 20.46 -1.85
CA PRO A 62 -11.71 19.06 -1.67
C PRO A 62 -10.54 18.13 -1.92
N LEU A 63 -10.41 17.12 -1.05
CA LEU A 63 -9.49 15.98 -1.22
C LEU A 63 -10.32 14.71 -1.40
N THR A 64 -9.93 13.88 -2.36
CA THR A 64 -10.61 12.61 -2.65
C THR A 64 -9.63 11.47 -2.49
N PHE A 65 -9.99 10.48 -1.70
CA PHE A 65 -9.15 9.32 -1.44
C PHE A 65 -9.78 8.04 -1.98
N ALA A 66 -8.95 7.18 -2.53
CA ALA A 66 -9.30 5.79 -2.85
C ALA A 66 -8.75 4.89 -1.74
N LEU A 67 -9.60 4.10 -1.09
CA LEU A 67 -9.18 3.08 -0.15
C LEU A 67 -9.02 1.76 -0.90
N ALA A 68 -7.77 1.31 -1.08
CA ALA A 68 -7.41 0.12 -1.84
C ALA A 68 -6.67 -0.89 -0.97
N GLY A 69 -6.86 -2.18 -1.24
CA GLY A 69 -6.18 -3.24 -0.52
C GLY A 69 -6.71 -4.62 -0.87
N ASN A 70 -6.02 -5.65 -0.40
CA ASN A 70 -6.39 -7.02 -0.65
C ASN A 70 -7.72 -7.41 0.04
N GLN A 71 -8.29 -8.52 -0.38
CA GLN A 71 -9.41 -9.09 0.35
C GLN A 71 -8.96 -9.47 1.77
N ASN A 72 -9.84 -9.26 2.75
CA ASN A 72 -9.63 -9.58 4.18
C ASN A 72 -8.50 -8.82 4.89
N CYS A 73 -7.91 -7.78 4.29
CA CYS A 73 -6.90 -6.94 4.95
C CYS A 73 -7.48 -5.95 6.00
N GLY A 74 -8.79 -6.00 6.25
CA GLY A 74 -9.47 -5.10 7.20
C GLY A 74 -9.99 -3.79 6.60
N LYS A 75 -10.11 -3.71 5.27
CA LYS A 75 -10.52 -2.50 4.52
C LYS A 75 -11.86 -1.92 5.00
N THR A 76 -12.91 -2.74 5.09
CA THR A 76 -14.22 -2.29 5.57
C THR A 76 -14.17 -1.78 7.02
N THR A 77 -13.38 -2.41 7.89
CA THR A 77 -13.19 -1.94 9.26
C THR A 77 -12.51 -0.58 9.27
N LEU A 78 -11.44 -0.41 8.49
CA LEU A 78 -10.77 0.87 8.36
C LEU A 78 -11.68 1.95 7.79
N PHE A 79 -12.44 1.64 6.74
CA PHE A 79 -13.41 2.58 6.14
C PHE A 79 -14.41 3.10 7.19
N ASN A 80 -14.95 2.20 8.03
CA ASN A 80 -15.86 2.57 9.11
C ASN A 80 -15.18 3.44 10.17
N GLN A 81 -13.92 3.20 10.49
CA GLN A 81 -13.14 4.04 11.40
C GLN A 81 -12.86 5.42 10.81
N LEU A 82 -12.59 5.51 9.52
CA LEU A 82 -12.33 6.78 8.83
C LEU A 82 -13.59 7.64 8.73
N THR A 83 -14.76 7.05 8.42
CA THR A 83 -15.98 7.79 8.03
C THR A 83 -17.05 7.83 9.13
N GLY A 84 -17.02 6.90 10.07
CA GLY A 84 -18.09 6.78 11.08
C GLY A 84 -19.43 6.42 10.42
N SER A 85 -20.50 7.17 10.78
CA SER A 85 -21.86 6.94 10.27
C SER A 85 -22.18 7.67 8.96
N ASN A 86 -21.28 8.50 8.46
CA ASN A 86 -21.50 9.36 7.29
C ASN A 86 -21.07 8.65 6.00
N GLN A 87 -21.83 7.61 5.62
CA GLN A 87 -21.54 6.78 4.46
C GLN A 87 -22.67 6.84 3.44
N HIS A 88 -22.33 6.86 2.17
CA HIS A 88 -23.23 6.69 1.05
C HIS A 88 -22.94 5.37 0.35
N VAL A 89 -23.97 4.55 0.12
CA VAL A 89 -23.84 3.24 -0.51
C VAL A 89 -24.54 3.27 -1.87
N GLY A 90 -23.87 2.77 -2.89
CA GLY A 90 -24.39 2.65 -4.24
C GLY A 90 -23.64 1.56 -5.00
N ASN A 91 -23.68 1.58 -6.31
CA ASN A 91 -22.87 0.72 -7.16
C ASN A 91 -21.95 1.55 -8.03
N PHE A 92 -20.84 0.96 -8.44
CA PHE A 92 -19.99 1.57 -9.47
C PHE A 92 -20.79 1.63 -10.81
N PRO A 93 -20.61 2.69 -11.61
CA PRO A 93 -21.34 2.85 -12.86
C PRO A 93 -21.15 1.66 -13.80
N GLY A 94 -22.28 1.11 -14.31
CA GLY A 94 -22.26 0.06 -15.34
C GLY A 94 -21.96 -1.36 -14.84
N VAL A 95 -21.79 -1.56 -13.53
CA VAL A 95 -21.49 -2.88 -12.93
C VAL A 95 -22.28 -3.10 -11.64
N THR A 96 -22.37 -4.36 -11.19
CA THR A 96 -23.04 -4.76 -9.93
C THR A 96 -22.10 -4.78 -8.72
N VAL A 97 -20.99 -4.02 -8.79
CA VAL A 97 -20.00 -3.93 -7.72
C VAL A 97 -20.37 -2.79 -6.78
N ASP A 98 -20.41 -3.07 -5.49
CA ASP A 98 -20.78 -2.11 -4.45
C ASP A 98 -19.76 -0.97 -4.36
N ARG A 99 -20.27 0.26 -4.25
CA ARG A 99 -19.51 1.47 -4.01
C ARG A 99 -19.93 2.08 -2.69
N LYS A 100 -18.95 2.43 -1.86
CA LYS A 100 -19.17 3.15 -0.60
C LYS A 100 -18.30 4.40 -0.59
N ASP A 101 -18.94 5.54 -0.39
CA ASP A 101 -18.28 6.81 -0.23
C ASP A 101 -18.56 7.36 1.17
N GLY A 102 -17.60 8.06 1.75
CA GLY A 102 -17.78 8.68 3.05
C GLY A 102 -16.88 9.89 3.25
N VAL A 103 -17.31 10.80 4.12
CA VAL A 103 -16.50 11.94 4.55
C VAL A 103 -15.61 11.50 5.71
N ILE A 104 -14.34 11.84 5.66
CA ILE A 104 -13.37 11.51 6.72
C ILE A 104 -13.72 12.33 7.97
N ARG A 105 -13.74 11.67 9.13
CA ARG A 105 -14.05 12.30 10.43
C ARG A 105 -13.12 13.48 10.68
N ASN A 106 -13.70 14.58 11.18
CA ASN A 106 -13.01 15.85 11.47
C ASN A 106 -12.40 16.55 10.26
N HIS A 107 -12.58 16.01 9.03
CA HIS A 107 -12.04 16.56 7.79
C HIS A 107 -13.15 16.64 6.72
N PRO A 108 -14.07 17.61 6.81
CA PRO A 108 -15.21 17.70 5.90
C PRO A 108 -14.82 17.95 4.44
N GLU A 109 -13.61 18.43 4.19
CA GLU A 109 -13.02 18.60 2.86
C GLU A 109 -12.49 17.30 2.26
N ALA A 110 -12.36 16.22 3.04
CA ALA A 110 -11.77 14.96 2.61
C ALA A 110 -12.84 13.86 2.52
N THR A 111 -12.94 13.25 1.35
CA THR A 111 -13.83 12.10 1.10
C THR A 111 -13.02 10.87 0.74
N VAL A 112 -13.51 9.70 1.13
CA VAL A 112 -12.88 8.41 0.81
C VAL A 112 -13.90 7.50 0.14
N THR A 113 -13.47 6.83 -0.94
CA THR A 113 -14.23 5.78 -1.63
C THR A 113 -13.62 4.43 -1.29
N ASP A 114 -14.43 3.50 -0.78
CA ASP A 114 -14.04 2.11 -0.54
C ASP A 114 -14.04 1.36 -1.87
N LEU A 115 -12.87 0.91 -2.32
CA LEU A 115 -12.73 0.13 -3.54
C LEU A 115 -12.88 -1.38 -3.24
N PRO A 116 -13.27 -2.20 -4.21
CA PRO A 116 -13.27 -3.65 -4.06
C PRO A 116 -11.92 -4.19 -3.58
N GLY A 117 -11.96 -5.30 -2.83
CA GLY A 117 -10.74 -5.99 -2.42
C GLY A 117 -10.15 -6.78 -3.59
N ILE A 118 -8.93 -6.45 -3.98
CA ILE A 118 -8.24 -7.04 -5.14
C ILE A 118 -6.83 -7.48 -4.77
N TYR A 119 -6.24 -8.34 -5.56
CA TYR A 119 -4.86 -8.78 -5.38
C TYR A 119 -3.90 -8.16 -6.39
N SER A 120 -4.42 -7.69 -7.52
CA SER A 120 -3.64 -7.04 -8.57
C SER A 120 -4.50 -6.03 -9.35
N LEU A 121 -3.86 -5.18 -10.16
CA LEU A 121 -4.55 -4.28 -11.08
C LEU A 121 -4.71 -4.90 -12.50
N SER A 122 -4.40 -6.18 -12.64
CA SER A 122 -4.62 -6.91 -13.89
C SER A 122 -6.11 -7.22 -14.09
N PRO A 123 -6.65 -7.10 -15.31
CA PRO A 123 -8.10 -7.10 -15.55
C PRO A 123 -8.69 -8.52 -15.61
N TYR A 124 -8.49 -9.34 -14.58
CA TYR A 124 -9.03 -10.71 -14.53
C TYR A 124 -10.44 -10.80 -13.96
N SER A 125 -10.83 -9.87 -13.08
CA SER A 125 -12.16 -9.82 -12.49
C SER A 125 -12.79 -8.43 -12.64
N ASN A 126 -14.12 -8.34 -12.47
CA ASN A 126 -14.84 -7.07 -12.50
C ASN A 126 -14.35 -6.12 -11.41
N GLU A 127 -13.99 -6.64 -10.24
CA GLU A 127 -13.48 -5.87 -9.11
C GLU A 127 -12.14 -5.22 -9.43
N GLU A 128 -11.25 -5.93 -10.10
CA GLU A 128 -9.94 -5.42 -10.54
C GLU A 128 -10.09 -4.34 -11.63
N ILE A 129 -10.97 -4.59 -12.61
CA ILE A 129 -11.30 -3.61 -13.65
C ILE A 129 -11.87 -2.34 -13.02
N VAL A 130 -12.86 -2.47 -12.13
CA VAL A 130 -13.50 -1.32 -11.46
C VAL A 130 -12.49 -0.52 -10.65
N THR A 131 -11.63 -1.19 -9.90
CA THR A 131 -10.61 -0.52 -9.07
C THR A 131 -9.61 0.24 -9.95
N ARG A 132 -9.08 -0.40 -10.98
CA ARG A 132 -8.16 0.21 -11.94
C ARG A 132 -8.78 1.42 -12.61
N ASP A 133 -9.98 1.24 -13.18
CA ASP A 133 -10.68 2.29 -13.93
C ASP A 133 -11.06 3.46 -13.02
N PHE A 134 -11.47 3.20 -11.79
CA PHE A 134 -11.74 4.26 -10.82
C PHE A 134 -10.49 5.12 -10.57
N ILE A 135 -9.34 4.51 -10.31
CA ILE A 135 -8.11 5.26 -10.02
C ILE A 135 -7.66 6.06 -11.26
N LEU A 136 -7.71 5.46 -12.44
CA LEU A 136 -7.26 6.09 -13.68
C LEU A 136 -8.19 7.20 -14.18
N GLN A 137 -9.51 7.02 -14.06
CA GLN A 137 -10.50 7.96 -14.59
C GLN A 137 -10.89 9.03 -13.57
N SER A 138 -11.16 8.64 -12.31
CA SER A 138 -11.57 9.58 -11.25
C SER A 138 -10.40 10.38 -10.70
N LYS A 139 -9.16 9.92 -10.91
CA LYS A 139 -7.91 10.60 -10.50
C LYS A 139 -7.98 11.11 -9.05
N PRO A 140 -8.15 10.23 -8.06
CA PRO A 140 -8.23 10.65 -6.67
C PRO A 140 -6.97 11.45 -6.29
N THR A 141 -7.11 12.39 -5.35
CA THR A 141 -5.98 13.20 -4.88
C THR A 141 -4.98 12.38 -4.06
N GLY A 142 -5.42 11.23 -3.53
CA GLY A 142 -4.56 10.30 -2.80
C GLY A 142 -5.13 8.89 -2.74
N ILE A 143 -4.25 7.93 -2.44
CA ILE A 143 -4.61 6.53 -2.19
C ILE A 143 -4.24 6.19 -0.74
N ILE A 144 -5.18 5.60 -0.01
CA ILE A 144 -4.90 4.91 1.26
C ILE A 144 -4.84 3.42 0.93
N ASN A 145 -3.63 2.88 0.90
CA ASN A 145 -3.42 1.46 0.64
C ASN A 145 -3.35 0.71 1.97
N ILE A 146 -4.31 -0.19 2.23
CA ILE A 146 -4.31 -1.01 3.44
C ILE A 146 -3.68 -2.38 3.17
N VAL A 147 -2.74 -2.75 4.02
CA VAL A 147 -1.94 -3.97 3.94
C VAL A 147 -2.10 -4.75 5.25
N ASP A 148 -2.32 -6.05 5.14
CA ASP A 148 -2.29 -6.98 6.26
C ASP A 148 -0.84 -7.26 6.66
N ALA A 149 -0.44 -6.76 7.83
CA ALA A 149 0.90 -6.89 8.37
C ALA A 149 1.27 -8.34 8.72
N SER A 150 0.27 -9.19 8.99
CA SER A 150 0.50 -10.62 9.27
C SER A 150 0.82 -11.43 8.01
N ASN A 151 0.50 -10.89 6.82
CA ASN A 151 0.74 -11.49 5.51
C ASN A 151 1.26 -10.46 4.50
N ILE A 152 2.31 -9.74 4.89
CA ILE A 152 2.81 -8.56 4.20
C ILE A 152 3.28 -8.84 2.77
N GLU A 153 3.98 -9.95 2.54
CA GLU A 153 4.55 -10.30 1.23
C GLU A 153 3.49 -10.36 0.14
N ARG A 154 2.37 -11.03 0.43
CA ARG A 154 1.26 -11.14 -0.52
C ARG A 154 0.58 -9.79 -0.80
N ASN A 155 0.52 -8.93 0.20
CA ASN A 155 -0.16 -7.65 0.10
C ASN A 155 0.69 -6.59 -0.62
N LEU A 156 2.01 -6.63 -0.49
CA LEU A 156 2.92 -5.68 -1.12
C LEU A 156 2.90 -5.74 -2.65
N TYR A 157 2.49 -6.86 -3.25
CA TYR A 157 2.36 -6.96 -4.70
C TYR A 157 1.40 -5.90 -5.27
N LEU A 158 0.20 -5.76 -4.67
CA LEU A 158 -0.74 -4.72 -5.05
C LEU A 158 -0.18 -3.31 -4.74
N THR A 159 0.50 -3.15 -3.60
CA THR A 159 1.12 -1.88 -3.22
C THR A 159 2.05 -1.36 -4.30
N ILE A 160 2.93 -2.21 -4.82
CA ILE A 160 3.88 -1.86 -5.86
C ILE A 160 3.17 -1.42 -7.15
N GLN A 161 2.12 -2.14 -7.56
CA GLN A 161 1.34 -1.76 -8.73
C GLN A 161 0.61 -0.42 -8.57
N LEU A 162 0.07 -0.13 -7.36
CA LEU A 162 -0.53 1.17 -7.05
C LEU A 162 0.50 2.30 -7.09
N MET A 163 1.73 2.05 -6.64
CA MET A 163 2.81 3.04 -6.70
C MET A 163 3.18 3.41 -8.14
N GLU A 164 3.12 2.47 -9.09
CA GLU A 164 3.39 2.73 -10.50
C GLU A 164 2.38 3.71 -11.14
N LEU A 165 1.19 3.86 -10.54
CA LEU A 165 0.21 4.86 -10.98
C LEU A 165 0.62 6.30 -10.65
N GLY A 166 1.60 6.51 -9.77
CA GLY A 166 2.15 7.82 -9.43
C GLY A 166 1.18 8.74 -8.69
N VAL A 167 0.11 8.20 -8.12
CA VAL A 167 -0.84 8.95 -7.28
C VAL A 167 -0.25 9.09 -5.86
N PRO A 168 -0.36 10.26 -5.19
CA PRO A 168 0.02 10.39 -3.79
C PRO A 168 -0.56 9.26 -2.94
N MET A 169 0.26 8.62 -2.11
CA MET A 169 -0.16 7.40 -1.43
C MET A 169 0.41 7.30 -0.02
N VAL A 170 -0.37 6.72 0.89
CA VAL A 170 0.04 6.28 2.22
C VAL A 170 -0.27 4.80 2.39
N LEU A 171 0.60 4.07 3.06
CA LEU A 171 0.39 2.66 3.38
C LEU A 171 -0.09 2.53 4.83
N ALA A 172 -1.30 1.99 5.01
CA ALA A 172 -1.86 1.62 6.31
C ALA A 172 -1.47 0.17 6.61
N LEU A 173 -0.50 -0.02 7.48
CA LEU A 173 -0.01 -1.33 7.88
C LEU A 173 -0.90 -1.87 9.01
N ASN A 174 -1.96 -2.60 8.65
CA ASN A 174 -3.01 -3.05 9.56
C ASN A 174 -2.68 -4.40 10.23
N MET A 175 -3.45 -4.77 11.25
CA MET A 175 -3.27 -5.98 12.06
C MET A 175 -1.96 -5.99 12.87
N MET A 176 -1.42 -4.82 13.20
CA MET A 176 -0.21 -4.72 14.02
C MET A 176 -0.40 -5.27 15.43
N ASP A 177 -1.62 -5.33 15.91
CA ASP A 177 -1.97 -5.99 17.17
C ASP A 177 -1.78 -7.52 17.09
N GLU A 178 -2.09 -8.16 15.95
CA GLU A 178 -1.85 -9.58 15.72
C GLU A 178 -0.34 -9.87 15.60
N VAL A 179 0.38 -9.03 14.85
CA VAL A 179 1.85 -9.15 14.74
C VAL A 179 2.50 -9.09 16.11
N ARG A 180 2.10 -8.09 16.94
CA ARG A 180 2.59 -7.94 18.32
C ARG A 180 2.21 -9.13 19.21
N ALA A 181 0.97 -9.60 19.12
CA ALA A 181 0.49 -10.75 19.90
C ALA A 181 1.27 -12.03 19.57
N ASN A 182 1.69 -12.20 18.33
CA ASN A 182 2.52 -13.31 17.88
C ASN A 182 4.02 -13.11 18.14
N GLY A 183 4.40 -12.03 18.84
CA GLY A 183 5.80 -11.72 19.16
C GLY A 183 6.63 -11.23 17.97
N GLY A 184 5.99 -10.88 16.86
CA GLY A 184 6.63 -10.29 15.69
C GLY A 184 6.81 -8.78 15.81
N THR A 185 7.65 -8.22 14.94
CA THR A 185 7.81 -6.78 14.73
C THR A 185 8.08 -6.53 13.26
N ILE A 186 7.76 -5.33 12.79
CA ILE A 186 8.05 -4.86 11.43
C ILE A 186 8.88 -3.59 11.57
N MET A 187 9.94 -3.50 10.76
CA MET A 187 10.81 -2.32 10.72
C MET A 187 10.17 -1.25 9.82
N VAL A 188 9.21 -0.53 10.39
CA VAL A 188 8.36 0.42 9.64
C VAL A 188 9.19 1.49 8.94
N ASN A 189 10.20 2.05 9.60
CA ASN A 189 11.05 3.08 9.01
C ASN A 189 11.87 2.58 7.81
N GLU A 190 12.35 1.34 7.87
CA GLU A 190 13.05 0.72 6.72
C GLU A 190 12.09 0.48 5.57
N LEU A 191 10.87 0.04 5.87
CA LEU A 191 9.83 -0.14 4.86
C LEU A 191 9.45 1.19 4.19
N GLU A 192 9.35 2.28 4.95
CA GLU A 192 9.14 3.64 4.40
C GLU A 192 10.28 4.06 3.48
N GLU A 193 11.54 3.85 3.91
CA GLU A 193 12.70 4.17 3.10
C GLU A 193 12.73 3.39 1.79
N MET A 194 12.41 2.09 1.85
CA MET A 194 12.39 1.20 0.69
C MET A 194 11.26 1.55 -0.29
N LEU A 195 10.06 1.81 0.22
CA LEU A 195 8.90 2.11 -0.62
C LEU A 195 8.84 3.58 -1.07
N GLY A 196 9.46 4.49 -0.32
CA GLY A 196 9.41 5.93 -0.61
C GLY A 196 8.02 6.54 -0.40
N ILE A 197 7.22 5.97 0.49
CA ILE A 197 5.89 6.45 0.91
C ILE A 197 5.74 6.34 2.43
N PRO A 198 4.89 7.15 3.09
CA PRO A 198 4.61 6.97 4.51
C PRO A 198 3.98 5.61 4.79
N VAL A 199 4.44 4.95 5.85
CA VAL A 199 3.91 3.68 6.33
C VAL A 199 3.43 3.85 7.77
N VAL A 200 2.13 3.79 7.98
CA VAL A 200 1.51 4.00 9.29
C VAL A 200 1.06 2.66 9.88
N PRO A 201 1.66 2.22 11.00
CA PRO A 201 1.23 1.02 11.68
C PRO A 201 -0.10 1.26 12.39
N ILE A 202 -1.12 0.44 12.08
CA ILE A 202 -2.46 0.58 12.62
C ILE A 202 -3.03 -0.73 13.16
N SER A 203 -4.05 -0.62 14.00
CA SER A 203 -5.04 -1.67 14.24
C SER A 203 -6.44 -1.10 14.05
N ALA A 204 -7.04 -1.37 12.90
CA ALA A 204 -8.38 -0.87 12.58
C ALA A 204 -9.43 -1.37 13.57
N VAL A 205 -9.29 -2.60 14.08
CA VAL A 205 -10.20 -3.18 15.08
C VAL A 205 -10.11 -2.45 16.43
N LYS A 206 -8.90 -2.05 16.83
CA LYS A 206 -8.66 -1.34 18.09
C LYS A 206 -8.71 0.18 17.97
N ASN A 207 -8.91 0.72 16.76
CA ASN A 207 -8.85 2.15 16.46
C ASN A 207 -7.50 2.79 16.83
N GLU A 208 -6.40 2.03 16.68
CA GLU A 208 -5.03 2.50 16.94
C GLU A 208 -4.40 3.03 15.64
N GLY A 209 -3.71 4.18 15.70
CA GLY A 209 -2.97 4.78 14.58
C GLY A 209 -3.84 5.42 13.48
N ILE A 210 -5.17 5.50 13.67
CA ILE A 210 -6.09 5.99 12.63
C ILE A 210 -5.95 7.49 12.41
N ASP A 211 -5.83 8.29 13.48
CA ASP A 211 -5.69 9.75 13.35
C ASP A 211 -4.35 10.09 12.67
N GLU A 212 -3.28 9.40 13.01
CA GLU A 212 -1.97 9.53 12.35
C GLU A 212 -2.04 9.17 10.86
N LEU A 213 -2.75 8.09 10.51
CA LEU A 213 -2.99 7.70 9.13
C LEU A 213 -3.72 8.80 8.35
N ILE A 214 -4.76 9.41 8.93
CA ILE A 214 -5.52 10.51 8.32
C ILE A 214 -4.60 11.70 8.07
N ASP A 215 -3.80 12.08 9.06
CA ASP A 215 -2.88 13.22 8.96
C ASP A 215 -1.85 13.01 7.84
N HIS A 216 -1.26 11.81 7.74
CA HIS A 216 -0.33 11.47 6.66
C HIS A 216 -1.03 11.45 5.30
N ALA A 217 -2.24 10.87 5.20
CA ALA A 217 -3.01 10.85 3.94
C ALA A 217 -3.30 12.27 3.44
N ILE A 218 -3.79 13.14 4.32
CA ILE A 218 -4.07 14.55 3.98
C ILE A 218 -2.78 15.28 3.58
N HIS A 219 -1.67 15.00 4.28
CA HIS A 219 -0.39 15.62 3.99
C HIS A 219 0.09 15.27 2.57
N VAL A 220 0.23 13.98 2.25
CA VAL A 220 0.74 13.55 0.94
C VAL A 220 -0.16 13.99 -0.22
N ALA A 221 -1.49 13.96 -0.03
CA ALA A 221 -2.45 14.44 -1.02
C ALA A 221 -2.34 15.95 -1.23
N ARG A 222 -2.28 16.73 -0.15
CA ARG A 222 -2.21 18.20 -0.19
C ARG A 222 -0.92 18.70 -0.82
N TYR A 223 0.21 18.11 -0.47
CA TYR A 223 1.53 18.48 -1.01
C TYR A 223 1.86 17.75 -2.31
N ARG A 224 0.95 16.87 -2.78
CA ARG A 224 1.10 16.07 -4.00
C ARG A 224 2.41 15.27 -4.01
N GLU A 225 2.66 14.61 -2.90
CA GLU A 225 3.83 13.76 -2.71
C GLU A 225 3.56 12.37 -3.30
N ALA A 226 4.06 12.14 -4.52
CA ALA A 226 3.94 10.86 -5.19
C ALA A 226 4.94 9.85 -4.66
N PRO A 227 4.64 8.54 -4.79
CA PRO A 227 5.59 7.48 -4.48
C PRO A 227 6.92 7.66 -5.17
N GLY A 228 8.00 7.27 -4.49
CA GLY A 228 9.32 7.15 -5.09
C GLY A 228 9.32 6.12 -6.22
N ARG A 229 10.28 6.23 -7.14
CA ARG A 229 10.48 5.20 -8.15
C ARG A 229 11.16 4.01 -7.48
N ILE A 230 10.54 2.85 -7.53
CA ILE A 230 11.18 1.60 -7.10
C ILE A 230 11.88 0.99 -8.31
N ASP A 231 13.19 1.01 -8.29
CA ASP A 231 14.00 0.29 -9.26
C ASP A 231 14.49 -1.01 -8.62
N PHE A 232 13.87 -2.12 -8.99
CA PHE A 232 14.24 -3.45 -8.52
C PHE A 232 15.53 -3.98 -9.14
N CYS A 233 16.07 -3.28 -10.12
CA CYS A 233 17.28 -3.64 -10.80
C CYS A 233 18.36 -2.62 -10.45
N GLN A 234 19.48 -3.07 -9.91
CA GLN A 234 20.68 -2.25 -9.85
C GLN A 234 21.10 -1.94 -11.29
N GLU A 235 21.25 -0.66 -11.61
CA GLU A 235 21.91 -0.24 -12.84
C GLU A 235 23.38 -0.65 -12.73
N SER A 236 23.73 -1.85 -13.15
CA SER A 236 25.11 -2.15 -13.47
C SER A 236 25.42 -1.44 -14.79
N GLY A 237 26.47 -0.64 -14.84
CA GLY A 237 26.93 -0.01 -16.08
C GLY A 237 27.43 -1.02 -17.14
N ASP A 238 27.26 -2.31 -16.92
CA ASP A 238 27.65 -3.39 -17.81
C ASP A 238 26.43 -3.85 -18.61
N GLU A 239 26.45 -3.65 -19.93
CA GLU A 239 25.42 -4.10 -20.87
C GLU A 239 25.18 -5.62 -20.83
N HIS A 240 26.15 -6.38 -20.31
CA HIS A 240 26.08 -7.84 -20.23
C HIS A 240 25.58 -8.36 -18.89
N ASP A 241 25.34 -7.47 -17.92
CA ASP A 241 24.82 -7.86 -16.61
C ASP A 241 23.31 -8.17 -16.69
N PRO A 242 22.88 -9.42 -16.42
CA PRO A 242 21.48 -9.80 -16.45
C PRO A 242 20.65 -9.10 -15.35
N SER A 243 21.27 -8.58 -14.28
CA SER A 243 20.56 -7.91 -13.18
C SER A 243 19.81 -6.65 -13.63
N GLY A 244 20.28 -5.94 -14.66
CA GLY A 244 19.62 -4.77 -15.24
C GLY A 244 18.67 -5.08 -16.40
N ALA A 245 18.50 -6.34 -16.81
CA ALA A 245 17.76 -6.69 -18.03
C ALA A 245 16.29 -6.26 -18.00
N VAL A 246 15.61 -6.47 -16.87
CA VAL A 246 14.19 -6.08 -16.70
C VAL A 246 14.05 -4.56 -16.77
N HIS A 247 14.94 -3.81 -16.12
CA HIS A 247 14.96 -2.34 -16.18
C HIS A 247 15.11 -1.86 -17.62
N ARG A 248 16.12 -2.37 -18.34
CA ARG A 248 16.37 -2.01 -19.74
C ARG A 248 15.18 -2.34 -20.64
N CYS A 249 14.54 -3.49 -20.43
CA CYS A 249 13.35 -3.90 -21.17
C CYS A 249 12.19 -2.91 -20.94
N ILE A 250 11.83 -2.64 -19.68
CA ILE A 250 10.75 -1.70 -19.35
C ILE A 250 11.07 -0.31 -19.89
N HIS A 251 12.32 0.16 -19.75
CA HIS A 251 12.75 1.47 -20.22
C HIS A 251 12.62 1.58 -21.76
N ALA A 252 13.03 0.56 -22.50
CA ALA A 252 12.87 0.52 -23.95
C ALA A 252 11.38 0.55 -24.37
N VAL A 253 10.53 -0.22 -23.69
CA VAL A 253 9.08 -0.22 -23.94
C VAL A 253 8.48 1.15 -23.61
N VAL A 254 8.86 1.79 -22.49
CA VAL A 254 8.42 3.15 -22.13
C VAL A 254 8.66 4.13 -23.29
N HIS A 255 9.86 4.15 -23.87
CA HIS A 255 10.18 5.04 -24.99
C HIS A 255 9.33 4.75 -26.25
N LEU A 256 9.01 3.48 -26.50
CA LEU A 256 8.20 3.10 -27.66
C LEU A 256 6.73 3.52 -27.52
N ILE A 257 6.19 3.51 -26.30
CA ILE A 257 4.76 3.76 -26.05
C ILE A 257 4.46 5.15 -25.49
N GLU A 258 5.47 5.98 -25.23
CA GLU A 258 5.30 7.27 -24.54
C GLU A 258 4.20 8.15 -25.12
N HIS A 259 4.10 8.21 -26.45
CA HIS A 259 3.06 8.98 -27.14
C HIS A 259 1.67 8.39 -26.88
N HIS A 260 1.51 7.08 -27.04
CA HIS A 260 0.24 6.38 -26.88
C HIS A 260 -0.25 6.38 -25.41
N SER A 261 0.64 6.13 -24.47
CA SER A 261 0.28 6.16 -23.05
C SER A 261 -0.13 7.56 -22.59
N ARG A 262 0.53 8.61 -23.10
CA ARG A 262 0.15 10.00 -22.83
C ARG A 262 -1.23 10.35 -23.42
N GLU A 263 -1.54 9.94 -24.65
CA GLU A 263 -2.87 10.11 -25.26
C GLU A 263 -3.95 9.36 -24.49
N ALA A 264 -3.65 8.15 -24.01
CA ALA A 264 -4.54 7.35 -23.17
C ALA A 264 -4.64 7.88 -21.71
N GLY A 265 -3.81 8.84 -21.32
CA GLY A 265 -3.77 9.37 -19.94
C GLY A 265 -3.22 8.38 -18.92
N LEU A 266 -2.44 7.39 -19.36
CA LEU A 266 -1.83 6.36 -18.53
C LEU A 266 -0.39 6.73 -18.16
N PRO A 267 0.06 6.40 -16.92
CA PRO A 267 1.47 6.51 -16.56
C PRO A 267 2.33 5.59 -17.44
N ASN A 268 3.36 6.14 -18.07
CA ASN A 268 4.18 5.42 -19.05
C ASN A 268 4.77 4.11 -18.51
N ARG A 269 5.27 4.15 -17.24
CA ARG A 269 5.87 2.97 -16.61
C ARG A 269 4.83 1.89 -16.33
N PHE A 270 3.68 2.26 -15.77
CA PHE A 270 2.56 1.33 -15.55
C PHE A 270 2.15 0.64 -16.86
N ALA A 271 1.95 1.41 -17.93
CA ALA A 271 1.60 0.87 -19.24
C ALA A 271 2.69 -0.08 -19.78
N ALA A 272 3.97 0.29 -19.63
CA ALA A 272 5.09 -0.56 -20.07
C ALA A 272 5.17 -1.87 -19.27
N THR A 273 5.03 -1.81 -17.93
CA THR A 273 5.03 -3.00 -17.07
C THR A 273 3.89 -3.94 -17.48
N LYS A 274 2.69 -3.42 -17.68
CA LYS A 274 1.52 -4.22 -18.12
C LYS A 274 1.71 -4.89 -19.47
N LEU A 275 2.34 -4.20 -20.43
CA LEU A 275 2.69 -4.80 -21.71
C LEU A 275 3.73 -5.94 -21.58
N VAL A 276 4.73 -5.78 -20.70
CA VAL A 276 5.73 -6.82 -20.43
C VAL A 276 5.11 -8.02 -19.73
N GLU A 277 4.15 -7.78 -18.83
CA GLU A 277 3.37 -8.83 -18.16
C GLU A 277 2.40 -9.56 -19.11
N GLY A 278 2.15 -9.00 -20.30
CA GLY A 278 1.24 -9.57 -21.28
C GLY A 278 -0.23 -9.31 -20.97
N ASP A 279 -0.53 -8.33 -20.16
CA ASP A 279 -1.91 -7.91 -19.91
C ASP A 279 -2.54 -7.41 -21.22
N ALA A 280 -3.73 -7.89 -21.53
CA ALA A 280 -4.50 -7.37 -22.66
C ALA A 280 -4.93 -5.91 -22.38
N PRO A 281 -4.94 -5.05 -23.41
CA PRO A 281 -5.32 -3.64 -23.28
C PRO A 281 -6.79 -3.45 -22.87
#